data_476807a173453ad79155335497a05817
#
_entry.id   476807a173453ad79155335497a05817
#
_cell.length_a   1.000
_cell.length_b   1.000
_cell.length_c   1.000
_cell.angle_alpha   90.00
_cell.angle_beta   90.00
_cell.angle_gamma   90.00
#
_symmetry.space_group_name_H-M   'P 1'
#
loop_
_entity.id
_entity.type
_entity.pdbx_description
1 polymer ?
#
loop_
_entity_poly.entity_id
_entity_poly.type
_entity_poly.pdbx_seq_one_letter_code
_entity_poly.pdbx_strand_id
1 'polypeptide(L)'
;MPRLFWKFFSIIWLTMAVTVGAIILLVNIIEGAPFAREREEGRRTIVLDLTADMLVRDGAAAASHFVGLNAETLPPGLTISKTENADACASTKTADARLVPAEGACYRISLPVQPTFAMENIGPFIPWFTILVASTISAWALARYLIRPVVHLRDGLSALAHGRFDFRIGDKMAGRKDEVTALAYDFDSSAARLQELQDAQQRLFHDVSHELRSPLSRLQAAVGVLRQSPAKLGSMLDRMDREVERLDTLVGEVLTLARLTAGSSLPLKTQTVDVIELLNEILGDAAFEAQAREVSITTSVDGIFRAEVEGELIYRALENVLRNAVKHTAEHSHISVSCEAAAERLTIRVTDQGPGVGRDELERIFQPFSRGKDAVPRSGYGLGLAITRQAIERHGGRVHAALPEAGGLAITLELPRRPTPYGAGGDESRSR
;
A
#
# COMPACT_ATOMS: atom_id res chain seq x y z
N MET A 1 2.59 -5.46 24.35
CA MET A 1 2.01 -6.23 23.23
C MET A 1 0.58 -5.76 22.98
N PRO A 2 0.12 -5.57 21.74
CA PRO A 2 -1.22 -5.04 21.48
C PRO A 2 -2.32 -6.01 21.96
N ARG A 3 -3.42 -5.44 22.48
CA ARG A 3 -4.59 -6.23 22.96
C ARG A 3 -5.11 -7.23 21.92
N LEU A 4 -4.98 -6.90 20.63
CA LEU A 4 -5.39 -7.72 19.52
C LEU A 4 -4.55 -9.00 19.41
N PHE A 5 -3.24 -8.93 19.65
CA PHE A 5 -2.36 -10.12 19.69
C PHE A 5 -2.87 -11.17 20.68
N TRP A 6 -3.15 -10.75 21.92
CA TRP A 6 -3.62 -11.67 22.95
C TRP A 6 -4.98 -12.27 22.62
N LYS A 7 -5.89 -11.50 21.98
CA LYS A 7 -7.18 -12.05 21.54
C LYS A 7 -7.00 -13.13 20.47
N PHE A 8 -6.23 -12.87 19.42
CA PHE A 8 -5.98 -13.85 18.36
C PHE A 8 -5.23 -15.08 18.90
N PHE A 9 -4.15 -14.84 19.66
CA PHE A 9 -3.41 -15.92 20.29
C PHE A 9 -4.31 -16.80 21.16
N SER A 10 -5.12 -16.18 22.03
CA SER A 10 -6.03 -16.92 22.93
C SER A 10 -7.09 -17.72 22.18
N ILE A 11 -7.67 -17.15 21.10
CA ILE A 11 -8.67 -17.86 20.29
C ILE A 11 -8.02 -19.08 19.62
N ILE A 12 -6.89 -18.90 18.95
CA ILE A 12 -6.21 -19.98 18.23
C ILE A 12 -5.74 -21.05 19.22
N TRP A 13 -5.12 -20.63 20.33
CA TRP A 13 -4.62 -21.52 21.35
C TRP A 13 -5.77 -22.31 22.04
N LEU A 14 -6.87 -21.63 22.39
CA LEU A 14 -8.02 -22.26 23.02
C LEU A 14 -8.69 -23.28 22.10
N THR A 15 -8.89 -22.94 20.82
CA THR A 15 -9.45 -23.88 19.85
C THR A 15 -8.59 -25.13 19.69
N MET A 16 -7.27 -24.97 19.61
CA MET A 16 -6.35 -26.09 19.53
C MET A 16 -6.32 -26.89 20.84
N ALA A 17 -6.31 -26.25 22.00
CA ALA A 17 -6.34 -26.93 23.30
C ALA A 17 -7.64 -27.74 23.50
N VAL A 18 -8.79 -27.19 23.10
CA VAL A 18 -10.08 -27.89 23.15
C VAL A 18 -10.09 -29.10 22.20
N THR A 19 -9.56 -28.94 20.99
CA THR A 19 -9.48 -30.05 20.01
C THR A 19 -8.58 -31.15 20.52
N VAL A 20 -7.41 -30.85 21.06
CA VAL A 20 -6.49 -31.82 21.66
C VAL A 20 -7.16 -32.53 22.87
N GLY A 21 -7.82 -31.76 23.75
CA GLY A 21 -8.54 -32.27 24.90
C GLY A 21 -9.68 -33.23 24.49
N ALA A 22 -10.44 -32.89 23.45
CA ALA A 22 -11.51 -33.72 22.92
C ALA A 22 -10.96 -35.04 22.34
N ILE A 23 -9.83 -35.02 21.65
CA ILE A 23 -9.20 -36.23 21.10
C ILE A 23 -8.65 -37.09 22.24
N ILE A 24 -8.00 -36.54 23.26
CA ILE A 24 -7.53 -37.26 24.43
C ILE A 24 -8.70 -37.94 25.13
N LEU A 25 -9.81 -37.23 25.33
CA LEU A 25 -11.02 -37.77 25.94
C LEU A 25 -11.58 -38.92 25.11
N LEU A 26 -11.65 -38.79 23.79
CA LEU A 26 -12.13 -39.79 22.87
C LEU A 26 -11.28 -41.08 22.92
N VAL A 27 -9.95 -40.93 22.91
CA VAL A 27 -9.00 -42.05 23.02
C VAL A 27 -9.17 -42.76 24.35
N ASN A 28 -9.24 -42.01 25.47
CA ASN A 28 -9.49 -42.63 26.78
C ASN A 28 -10.83 -43.37 26.88
N ILE A 29 -11.88 -42.86 26.24
CA ILE A 29 -13.17 -43.53 26.17
C ILE A 29 -13.05 -44.85 25.37
N ILE A 30 -12.31 -44.85 24.26
CA ILE A 30 -12.12 -46.03 23.38
C ILE A 30 -11.22 -47.07 24.07
N GLU A 31 -10.07 -46.63 24.64
CA GLU A 31 -9.12 -47.52 25.31
C GLU A 31 -9.60 -48.00 26.71
N GLY A 32 -10.36 -47.16 27.40
CA GLY A 32 -10.99 -47.50 28.69
C GLY A 32 -12.25 -48.37 28.55
N ALA A 33 -12.70 -48.64 27.32
CA ALA A 33 -13.84 -49.49 27.09
C ALA A 33 -13.58 -50.94 27.60
N PRO A 34 -14.56 -51.58 28.25
CA PRO A 34 -14.41 -52.94 28.80
C PRO A 34 -13.91 -53.96 27.77
N PHE A 35 -14.17 -53.74 26.49
CA PHE A 35 -13.68 -54.55 25.38
C PHE A 35 -12.15 -54.67 25.25
N ALA A 36 -11.40 -53.68 25.60
CA ALA A 36 -9.92 -53.74 25.51
C ALA A 36 -9.37 -54.67 26.61
N ARG A 37 -9.91 -54.58 27.83
CA ARG A 37 -9.53 -55.44 28.97
C ARG A 37 -9.99 -56.88 28.78
N GLU A 38 -11.22 -57.08 28.34
CA GLU A 38 -11.73 -58.42 28.02
C GLU A 38 -10.92 -59.09 26.90
N ARG A 39 -10.49 -58.37 25.89
CA ARG A 39 -9.66 -58.89 24.81
C ARG A 39 -8.25 -59.30 25.30
N GLU A 40 -7.64 -58.52 26.20
CA GLU A 40 -6.35 -58.85 26.76
C GLU A 40 -6.42 -60.02 27.74
N GLU A 41 -7.44 -60.09 28.60
CA GLU A 41 -7.71 -61.22 29.49
C GLU A 41 -8.06 -62.51 28.69
N GLY A 42 -8.84 -62.37 27.62
CA GLY A 42 -9.13 -63.51 26.71
C GLY A 42 -7.87 -64.02 26.03
N ARG A 43 -6.99 -63.12 25.52
CA ARG A 43 -5.71 -63.51 24.91
C ARG A 43 -4.79 -64.19 25.88
N ARG A 44 -4.68 -63.73 27.13
CA ARG A 44 -3.89 -64.38 28.22
C ARG A 44 -4.41 -65.77 28.55
N THR A 45 -5.73 -65.89 28.67
CA THR A 45 -6.35 -67.18 28.97
C THR A 45 -6.07 -68.17 27.86
N ILE A 46 -6.20 -67.77 26.60
CA ILE A 46 -5.92 -68.63 25.44
C ILE A 46 -4.45 -69.05 25.42
N VAL A 47 -3.54 -68.21 25.66
CA VAL A 47 -2.10 -68.55 25.67
C VAL A 47 -1.75 -69.47 26.80
N LEU A 48 -2.28 -69.24 27.99
CA LEU A 48 -2.07 -70.16 29.15
C LEU A 48 -2.68 -71.54 28.92
N ASP A 49 -3.91 -71.65 28.39
CA ASP A 49 -4.58 -72.88 28.11
C ASP A 49 -3.91 -73.63 26.95
N LEU A 50 -3.47 -72.99 25.90
CA LEU A 50 -2.74 -73.57 24.77
C LEU A 50 -1.38 -74.13 25.19
N THR A 51 -0.68 -73.43 26.01
CA THR A 51 0.65 -73.84 26.57
C THR A 51 0.42 -75.05 27.53
N ALA A 52 -0.68 -75.01 28.27
CA ALA A 52 -1.04 -76.11 29.18
C ALA A 52 -1.36 -77.37 28.39
N ASP A 53 -2.15 -77.30 27.27
CA ASP A 53 -2.47 -78.43 26.40
C ASP A 53 -1.20 -79.01 25.74
N MET A 54 -0.30 -78.19 25.27
CA MET A 54 1.00 -78.63 24.72
C MET A 54 1.85 -79.36 25.76
N LEU A 55 1.88 -78.83 26.97
CA LEU A 55 2.61 -79.50 28.08
C LEU A 55 2.08 -80.89 28.38
N VAL A 56 0.78 -81.08 28.33
CA VAL A 56 0.11 -82.42 28.55
C VAL A 56 0.35 -83.40 27.40
N ARG A 57 0.33 -82.91 26.19
CA ARG A 57 0.43 -83.76 24.98
C ARG A 57 1.85 -84.11 24.59
N ASP A 58 2.74 -83.07 24.58
CA ASP A 58 4.06 -83.18 23.97
C ASP A 58 5.20 -83.14 25.00
N GLY A 59 4.88 -82.94 26.27
CA GLY A 59 5.81 -82.94 27.37
C GLY A 59 6.48 -81.59 27.64
N ALA A 60 7.21 -81.50 28.76
CA ALA A 60 7.79 -80.30 29.25
C ALA A 60 8.91 -79.73 28.35
N ALA A 61 9.67 -80.64 27.72
CA ALA A 61 10.73 -80.18 26.78
C ALA A 61 10.19 -79.47 25.53
N ALA A 62 9.09 -80.05 24.92
CA ALA A 62 8.47 -79.51 23.74
C ALA A 62 7.80 -78.12 24.04
N ALA A 63 7.09 -78.03 25.16
CA ALA A 63 6.44 -76.77 25.57
C ALA A 63 7.45 -75.70 25.87
N SER A 64 8.58 -76.01 26.52
CA SER A 64 9.63 -75.02 26.76
C SER A 64 10.35 -74.58 25.48
N HIS A 65 10.57 -75.47 24.54
CA HIS A 65 11.13 -75.17 23.22
C HIS A 65 10.16 -74.31 22.39
N PHE A 66 8.87 -74.57 22.42
CA PHE A 66 7.85 -73.76 21.78
C PHE A 66 7.86 -72.30 22.35
N VAL A 67 7.90 -72.12 23.66
CA VAL A 67 7.94 -70.81 24.30
C VAL A 67 9.24 -70.10 23.91
N GLY A 68 10.37 -70.79 23.86
CA GLY A 68 11.65 -70.24 23.43
C GLY A 68 11.68 -69.74 21.97
N LEU A 69 11.16 -70.58 21.05
CA LEU A 69 11.07 -70.21 19.61
C LEU A 69 10.14 -69.08 19.31
N ASN A 70 9.08 -68.89 20.09
CA ASN A 70 8.06 -67.89 19.86
C ASN A 70 8.13 -66.74 20.90
N ALA A 71 9.29 -66.52 21.51
CA ALA A 71 9.45 -65.53 22.56
C ALA A 71 9.14 -64.09 22.11
N GLU A 72 9.26 -63.79 20.82
CA GLU A 72 8.93 -62.49 20.26
C GLU A 72 7.41 -62.30 19.98
N THR A 73 6.66 -63.42 19.80
CA THR A 73 5.23 -63.36 19.47
C THR A 73 4.31 -63.66 20.65
N LEU A 74 4.85 -64.34 21.66
CA LEU A 74 4.14 -64.63 22.90
C LEU A 74 4.26 -63.47 23.89
N PRO A 75 3.26 -63.31 24.79
CA PRO A 75 3.37 -62.24 25.81
C PRO A 75 4.63 -62.44 26.65
N PRO A 76 5.39 -61.35 26.88
CA PRO A 76 6.65 -61.41 27.64
C PRO A 76 6.37 -61.86 29.10
N GLY A 77 7.25 -62.72 29.63
CA GLY A 77 7.13 -63.21 31.00
C GLY A 77 6.41 -64.57 31.14
N LEU A 78 6.04 -65.21 30.03
CA LEU A 78 5.52 -66.59 30.09
C LEU A 78 6.64 -67.52 30.54
N THR A 79 6.42 -68.22 31.69
CA THR A 79 7.39 -69.15 32.26
C THR A 79 6.75 -70.49 32.62
N ILE A 80 7.50 -71.58 32.38
CA ILE A 80 7.14 -72.90 32.73
C ILE A 80 8.11 -73.40 33.79
N SER A 81 7.64 -73.68 35.00
CA SER A 81 8.49 -74.12 36.12
C SER A 81 7.92 -75.41 36.73
N LYS A 82 8.81 -76.38 37.10
CA LYS A 82 8.42 -77.62 37.82
C LYS A 82 8.13 -77.28 39.28
N THR A 83 7.00 -77.71 39.82
CA THR A 83 6.61 -77.48 41.19
C THR A 83 6.91 -78.73 42.04
N GLU A 84 7.53 -78.52 43.19
CA GLU A 84 7.90 -79.66 44.03
C GLU A 84 6.71 -80.34 44.80
N ASN A 85 5.58 -79.65 44.93
CA ASN A 85 4.39 -80.19 45.62
C ASN A 85 3.40 -80.83 44.62
N ALA A 86 3.37 -82.11 44.58
CA ALA A 86 2.47 -82.86 43.73
C ALA A 86 0.97 -82.68 44.08
N ASP A 87 0.66 -82.42 45.36
CA ASP A 87 -0.72 -82.20 45.84
C ASP A 87 -1.33 -80.88 45.34
N ALA A 88 -0.52 -79.89 44.91
CA ALA A 88 -0.98 -78.63 44.41
C ALA A 88 -1.60 -78.71 43.00
N CYS A 89 -1.39 -79.79 42.27
CA CYS A 89 -1.91 -79.98 40.87
C CYS A 89 -3.43 -80.15 40.77
N ALA A 90 -4.11 -80.34 41.85
CA ALA A 90 -5.52 -80.70 41.79
C ALA A 90 -6.52 -79.59 41.70
N SER A 91 -6.17 -78.31 41.79
CA SER A 91 -7.23 -77.30 41.96
C SER A 91 -7.01 -75.85 41.63
N THR A 92 -6.00 -75.43 40.93
CA THR A 92 -5.92 -73.97 40.78
C THR A 92 -5.72 -73.45 39.36
N LYS A 93 -6.85 -73.13 38.71
CA LYS A 93 -6.88 -72.17 37.59
C LYS A 93 -6.93 -70.74 38.18
N THR A 94 -5.82 -70.06 38.28
CA THR A 94 -5.79 -68.62 38.62
C THR A 94 -5.70 -67.85 37.35
N ALA A 95 -6.06 -66.54 37.39
CA ALA A 95 -6.00 -65.66 36.22
C ALA A 95 -4.56 -65.56 35.66
N ASP A 96 -3.54 -65.74 36.48
CA ASP A 96 -2.12 -65.56 36.17
C ASP A 96 -1.33 -66.86 36.01
N ALA A 97 -1.87 -67.97 36.36
CA ALA A 97 -1.17 -69.30 36.30
C ALA A 97 -2.09 -70.48 36.07
N ARG A 98 -1.53 -71.49 35.44
CA ARG A 98 -2.13 -72.82 35.28
C ARG A 98 -1.20 -73.86 35.93
N LEU A 99 -1.75 -74.74 36.71
CA LEU A 99 -1.03 -75.91 37.26
C LEU A 99 -1.48 -77.12 36.45
N VAL A 100 -0.55 -77.82 35.86
CA VAL A 100 -0.79 -78.92 34.94
C VAL A 100 0.04 -80.15 35.29
N PRO A 101 -0.55 -81.31 35.50
CA PRO A 101 0.21 -82.51 35.67
C PRO A 101 0.69 -83.06 34.31
N ALA A 102 2.02 -83.23 34.20
CA ALA A 102 2.64 -83.82 33.03
C ALA A 102 3.86 -84.67 33.43
N GLU A 103 4.16 -85.77 32.78
CA GLU A 103 5.35 -86.61 33.00
C GLU A 103 5.57 -87.05 34.48
N GLY A 104 4.49 -87.22 35.22
CA GLY A 104 4.59 -87.61 36.65
C GLY A 104 5.06 -86.46 37.62
N ALA A 105 5.04 -85.26 37.17
CA ALA A 105 5.34 -84.05 37.92
C ALA A 105 4.30 -82.94 37.70
N CYS A 106 4.23 -81.97 38.59
CA CYS A 106 3.38 -80.80 38.44
C CYS A 106 4.17 -79.67 37.90
N TYR A 107 3.66 -79.03 36.81
CA TYR A 107 4.27 -77.82 36.21
C TYR A 107 3.37 -76.62 36.38
N ARG A 108 3.99 -75.49 36.74
CA ARG A 108 3.33 -74.19 36.80
C ARG A 108 3.68 -73.38 35.59
N ILE A 109 2.67 -73.06 34.79
CA ILE A 109 2.74 -72.13 33.70
C ILE A 109 2.28 -70.81 34.31
N SER A 110 3.12 -69.80 34.34
CA SER A 110 2.76 -68.46 34.84
C SER A 110 3.06 -67.36 33.82
N LEU A 111 2.08 -66.47 33.70
CA LEU A 111 2.17 -65.25 32.92
C LEU A 111 1.90 -64.09 33.89
N PRO A 112 2.94 -63.58 34.60
CA PRO A 112 2.75 -62.57 35.60
C PRO A 112 2.18 -61.30 34.94
N VAL A 113 1.24 -60.66 35.64
CA VAL A 113 0.84 -59.28 35.29
C VAL A 113 2.05 -58.42 35.60
N GLN A 114 2.80 -58.05 34.60
CA GLN A 114 3.88 -57.07 34.81
C GLN A 114 3.25 -55.79 35.25
N PRO A 115 3.56 -55.22 36.42
CA PRO A 115 3.20 -53.85 36.71
C PRO A 115 4.09 -52.99 35.83
N THR A 116 3.50 -52.51 34.75
CA THR A 116 4.14 -51.55 33.85
C THR A 116 4.31 -50.25 34.60
N PHE A 117 5.45 -50.13 35.30
CA PHE A 117 5.77 -48.97 36.06
C PHE A 117 6.18 -47.79 35.15
N ALA A 118 5.50 -46.68 35.37
CA ALA A 118 5.86 -45.31 34.99
C ALA A 118 6.01 -45.02 33.46
N MET A 119 6.72 -45.83 32.69
CA MET A 119 7.02 -45.48 31.30
C MET A 119 5.83 -45.81 30.36
N GLU A 120 5.02 -46.81 30.65
CA GLU A 120 3.77 -47.09 29.93
C GLU A 120 2.67 -46.06 30.25
N ASN A 121 2.62 -45.51 31.44
CA ASN A 121 1.68 -44.47 31.81
C ASN A 121 2.01 -43.08 31.23
N ILE A 122 3.30 -42.78 30.96
CA ILE A 122 3.75 -41.48 30.41
C ILE A 122 3.85 -41.53 28.87
N GLY A 123 4.21 -42.70 28.31
CA GLY A 123 4.37 -42.87 26.86
C GLY A 123 3.19 -42.38 26.03
N PRO A 124 1.94 -42.67 26.37
CA PRO A 124 0.75 -42.20 25.62
C PRO A 124 0.58 -40.67 25.67
N PHE A 125 1.09 -39.99 26.67
CA PHE A 125 0.97 -38.54 26.83
C PHE A 125 2.06 -37.74 26.10
N ILE A 126 3.19 -38.34 25.72
CA ILE A 126 4.28 -37.69 25.02
C ILE A 126 3.82 -37.08 23.69
N PRO A 127 3.13 -37.79 22.77
CA PRO A 127 2.67 -37.21 21.52
C PRO A 127 1.69 -36.06 21.74
N TRP A 128 0.84 -36.12 22.76
CA TRP A 128 -0.12 -35.05 23.09
C TRP A 128 0.58 -33.83 23.61
N PHE A 129 1.61 -33.99 24.44
CA PHE A 129 2.42 -32.88 24.93
C PHE A 129 3.17 -32.19 23.78
N THR A 130 3.74 -32.97 22.85
CA THR A 130 4.44 -32.42 21.69
C THR A 130 3.48 -31.66 20.76
N ILE A 131 2.25 -32.17 20.53
CA ILE A 131 1.21 -31.49 19.76
C ILE A 131 0.82 -30.18 20.45
N LEU A 132 0.62 -30.16 21.76
CA LEU A 132 0.26 -28.96 22.52
C LEU A 132 1.35 -27.89 22.42
N VAL A 133 2.62 -28.27 22.59
CA VAL A 133 3.76 -27.35 22.47
C VAL A 133 3.88 -26.81 21.04
N ALA A 134 3.80 -27.69 20.03
CA ALA A 134 3.86 -27.28 18.63
C ALA A 134 2.70 -26.32 18.26
N SER A 135 1.48 -26.62 18.76
CA SER A 135 0.30 -25.78 18.59
C SER A 135 0.48 -24.40 19.20
N THR A 136 1.03 -24.34 20.42
CA THR A 136 1.28 -23.08 21.11
C THR A 136 2.31 -22.23 20.37
N ILE A 137 3.41 -22.82 19.89
CA ILE A 137 4.43 -22.15 19.11
C ILE A 137 3.84 -21.63 17.79
N SER A 138 3.07 -22.48 17.09
CA SER A 138 2.43 -22.14 15.82
C SER A 138 1.42 -20.99 15.98
N ALA A 139 0.57 -21.06 17.01
CA ALA A 139 -0.40 -20.02 17.32
C ALA A 139 0.29 -18.68 17.63
N TRP A 140 1.38 -18.72 18.41
CA TRP A 140 2.18 -17.53 18.72
C TRP A 140 2.85 -16.95 17.47
N ALA A 141 3.47 -17.80 16.66
CA ALA A 141 4.13 -17.37 15.42
C ALA A 141 3.13 -16.75 14.42
N LEU A 142 1.96 -17.39 14.23
CA LEU A 142 0.90 -16.91 13.35
C LEU A 142 0.30 -15.59 13.85
N ALA A 143 0.01 -15.48 15.15
CA ALA A 143 -0.50 -14.25 15.74
C ALA A 143 0.50 -13.09 15.56
N ARG A 144 1.80 -13.35 15.77
CA ARG A 144 2.86 -12.37 15.55
C ARG A 144 3.01 -11.99 14.07
N TYR A 145 2.89 -12.96 13.17
CA TYR A 145 2.99 -12.77 11.74
C TYR A 145 1.86 -11.90 11.18
N LEU A 146 0.61 -12.08 11.65
CA LEU A 146 -0.55 -11.34 11.17
C LEU A 146 -0.71 -9.97 11.86
N ILE A 147 -0.41 -9.86 13.15
CA ILE A 147 -0.77 -8.66 13.90
C ILE A 147 0.28 -7.56 13.78
N ARG A 148 1.57 -7.90 13.69
CA ARG A 148 2.64 -6.89 13.57
C ARG A 148 2.42 -5.92 12.39
N PRO A 149 2.15 -6.39 11.17
CA PRO A 149 1.88 -5.52 10.03
C PRO A 149 0.70 -4.58 10.25
N VAL A 150 -0.40 -5.12 10.80
CA VAL A 150 -1.61 -4.33 11.09
C VAL A 150 -1.34 -3.20 12.08
N VAL A 151 -0.49 -3.46 13.08
CA VAL A 151 -0.07 -2.43 14.04
C VAL A 151 0.75 -1.34 13.35
N HIS A 152 1.69 -1.72 12.47
CA HIS A 152 2.49 -0.73 11.72
C HIS A 152 1.62 0.10 10.77
N LEU A 153 0.64 -0.51 10.09
CA LEU A 153 -0.34 0.21 9.27
C LEU A 153 -1.17 1.19 10.10
N ARG A 154 -1.67 0.75 11.27
CA ARG A 154 -2.41 1.63 12.19
C ARG A 154 -1.55 2.80 12.67
N ASP A 155 -0.30 2.53 13.04
CA ASP A 155 0.62 3.57 13.53
C ASP A 155 0.97 4.55 12.39
N GLY A 156 1.12 4.05 11.15
CA GLY A 156 1.26 4.87 9.94
C GLY A 156 0.05 5.76 9.68
N LEU A 157 -1.16 5.19 9.69
CA LEU A 157 -2.40 5.95 9.52
C LEU A 157 -2.58 7.01 10.62
N SER A 158 -2.22 6.66 11.87
CA SER A 158 -2.22 7.63 12.98
C SER A 158 -1.20 8.75 12.76
N ALA A 159 -0.01 8.44 12.21
CA ALA A 159 0.98 9.45 11.86
C ALA A 159 0.45 10.41 10.78
N LEU A 160 -0.18 9.88 9.71
CA LEU A 160 -0.82 10.70 8.67
C LEU A 160 -1.92 11.59 9.24
N ALA A 161 -2.79 11.06 10.11
CA ALA A 161 -3.86 11.83 10.75
C ALA A 161 -3.35 12.99 11.61
N HIS A 162 -2.11 12.91 12.10
CA HIS A 162 -1.44 13.98 12.84
C HIS A 162 -0.52 14.86 11.96
N GLY A 163 -0.65 14.76 10.64
CA GLY A 163 0.12 15.58 9.70
C GLY A 163 1.59 15.17 9.53
N ARG A 164 1.98 13.98 9.98
CA ARG A 164 3.34 13.44 9.77
C ARG A 164 3.37 12.60 8.50
N PHE A 165 3.55 13.24 7.37
CA PHE A 165 3.55 12.59 6.05
C PHE A 165 4.91 11.99 5.65
N ASP A 166 5.94 12.22 6.46
CA ASP A 166 7.29 11.64 6.31
C ASP A 166 7.37 10.18 6.76
N PHE A 167 6.35 9.68 7.46
CA PHE A 167 6.34 8.33 7.99
C PHE A 167 6.19 7.30 6.87
N ARG A 168 7.07 6.27 6.86
CA ARG A 168 7.07 5.16 5.89
C ARG A 168 7.01 3.83 6.63
N ILE A 169 6.31 2.87 6.03
CA ILE A 169 6.10 1.54 6.59
C ILE A 169 6.66 0.42 5.69
N GLY A 170 6.90 0.67 4.41
CA GLY A 170 7.43 -0.32 3.47
C GLY A 170 8.73 -0.96 3.95
N ASP A 171 9.66 -0.18 4.46
CA ASP A 171 10.95 -0.68 4.99
C ASP A 171 10.77 -1.63 6.18
N LYS A 172 9.72 -1.42 7.01
CA LYS A 172 9.39 -2.28 8.15
C LYS A 172 8.75 -3.61 7.75
N MET A 173 8.34 -3.72 6.49
CA MET A 173 7.77 -4.92 5.87
C MET A 173 8.80 -5.67 5.00
N ALA A 174 10.07 -5.24 4.99
CA ALA A 174 11.13 -5.84 4.18
C ALA A 174 11.23 -7.36 4.41
N GLY A 175 11.29 -8.12 3.32
CA GLY A 175 11.39 -9.59 3.32
C GLY A 175 10.06 -10.34 3.21
N ARG A 176 8.92 -9.66 3.17
CA ARG A 176 7.61 -10.24 2.84
C ARG A 176 7.28 -10.01 1.37
N LYS A 177 6.50 -10.92 0.78
CA LYS A 177 5.99 -10.83 -0.61
C LYS A 177 4.52 -11.23 -0.62
N ASP A 178 3.70 -10.53 0.15
CA ASP A 178 2.28 -10.79 0.29
C ASP A 178 1.46 -9.49 0.09
N GLU A 179 0.14 -9.61 0.12
CA GLU A 179 -0.81 -8.52 -0.07
C GLU A 179 -0.63 -7.40 0.97
N VAL A 180 -0.13 -7.75 2.15
CA VAL A 180 0.14 -6.77 3.22
C VAL A 180 1.33 -5.88 2.86
N THR A 181 2.31 -6.44 2.15
CA THR A 181 3.45 -5.67 1.63
C THR A 181 3.00 -4.73 0.51
N ALA A 182 2.12 -5.19 -0.41
CA ALA A 182 1.52 -4.34 -1.43
C ALA A 182 0.79 -3.16 -0.79
N LEU A 183 -0.05 -3.42 0.23
CA LEU A 183 -0.76 -2.37 0.97
C LEU A 183 0.19 -1.38 1.67
N ALA A 184 1.34 -1.84 2.15
CA ALA A 184 2.35 -0.96 2.74
C ALA A 184 2.98 -0.01 1.70
N TYR A 185 3.24 -0.48 0.48
CA TYR A 185 3.71 0.37 -0.62
C TYR A 185 2.65 1.36 -1.09
N ASP A 186 1.39 0.93 -1.18
CA ASP A 186 0.27 1.83 -1.52
C ASP A 186 0.11 2.93 -0.47
N PHE A 187 0.27 2.58 0.82
CA PHE A 187 0.31 3.55 1.91
C PHE A 187 1.47 4.54 1.73
N ASP A 188 2.69 4.05 1.51
CA ASP A 188 3.89 4.89 1.36
C ASP A 188 3.77 5.83 0.14
N SER A 189 3.20 5.33 -0.96
CA SER A 189 2.89 6.13 -2.16
C SER A 189 1.88 7.24 -1.83
N SER A 190 0.81 6.90 -1.09
CA SER A 190 -0.20 7.87 -0.67
C SER A 190 0.38 8.91 0.29
N ALA A 191 1.22 8.48 1.24
CA ALA A 191 1.92 9.36 2.16
C ALA A 191 2.87 10.33 1.44
N ALA A 192 3.63 9.84 0.45
CA ALA A 192 4.51 10.67 -0.38
C ALA A 192 3.71 11.73 -1.14
N ARG A 193 2.57 11.34 -1.74
CA ARG A 193 1.70 12.26 -2.47
C ARG A 193 1.09 13.34 -1.58
N LEU A 194 0.67 12.96 -0.36
CA LEU A 194 0.18 13.93 0.64
C LEU A 194 1.28 14.90 1.09
N GLN A 195 2.49 14.40 1.27
CA GLN A 195 3.66 15.23 1.61
C GLN A 195 3.96 16.23 0.51
N GLU A 196 4.01 15.79 -0.75
CA GLU A 196 4.23 16.67 -1.90
C GLU A 196 3.16 17.78 -2.00
N LEU A 197 1.88 17.42 -1.79
CA LEU A 197 0.77 18.38 -1.78
C LEU A 197 0.91 19.39 -0.64
N GLN A 198 1.26 18.94 0.57
CA GLN A 198 1.47 19.83 1.70
C GLN A 198 2.65 20.80 1.47
N ASP A 199 3.76 20.26 0.98
CA ASP A 199 4.96 21.07 0.70
C ASP A 199 4.69 22.10 -0.41
N ALA A 200 3.92 21.72 -1.44
CA ALA A 200 3.48 22.63 -2.48
C ALA A 200 2.57 23.73 -1.94
N GLN A 201 1.61 23.37 -1.08
CA GLN A 201 0.71 24.32 -0.43
C GLN A 201 1.48 25.29 0.48
N GLN A 202 2.42 24.79 1.27
CA GLN A 202 3.22 25.62 2.17
C GLN A 202 4.11 26.59 1.38
N ARG A 203 4.74 26.15 0.29
CA ARG A 203 5.48 27.02 -0.63
C ARG A 203 4.58 28.10 -1.21
N LEU A 204 3.39 27.71 -1.70
CA LEU A 204 2.42 28.67 -2.23
C LEU A 204 2.09 29.78 -1.22
N PHE A 205 1.77 29.43 0.04
CA PHE A 205 1.48 30.43 1.07
C PHE A 205 2.67 31.33 1.40
N HIS A 206 3.88 30.77 1.42
CA HIS A 206 5.09 31.53 1.62
C HIS A 206 5.29 32.57 0.52
N ASP A 207 5.20 32.13 -0.75
CA ASP A 207 5.43 32.97 -1.91
C ASP A 207 4.34 34.05 -2.06
N VAL A 208 3.05 33.69 -1.83
CA VAL A 208 1.96 34.67 -1.77
C VAL A 208 2.23 35.75 -0.72
N SER A 209 2.69 35.34 0.48
CA SER A 209 2.98 36.31 1.55
C SER A 209 4.10 37.27 1.17
N HIS A 210 5.12 36.77 0.49
CA HIS A 210 6.22 37.60 -0.01
C HIS A 210 5.77 38.55 -1.11
N GLU A 211 4.99 38.05 -2.08
CA GLU A 211 4.52 38.88 -3.23
C GLU A 211 3.46 39.90 -2.82
N LEU A 212 2.68 39.68 -1.76
CA LEU A 212 1.78 40.67 -1.18
C LEU A 212 2.51 41.76 -0.39
N ARG A 213 3.58 41.40 0.31
CA ARG A 213 4.32 42.36 1.15
C ARG A 213 4.94 43.51 0.33
N SER A 214 5.45 43.20 -0.85
CA SER A 214 6.13 44.16 -1.72
C SER A 214 5.20 45.31 -2.17
N PRO A 215 4.02 45.11 -2.79
CA PRO A 215 3.10 46.19 -3.16
C PRO A 215 2.55 46.93 -1.94
N LEU A 216 2.27 46.23 -0.82
CA LEU A 216 1.85 46.87 0.42
C LEU A 216 2.92 47.88 0.95
N SER A 217 4.20 47.49 0.90
CA SER A 217 5.29 48.38 1.31
C SER A 217 5.40 49.61 0.37
N ARG A 218 5.16 49.40 -0.96
CA ARG A 218 5.13 50.52 -1.92
C ARG A 218 3.94 51.46 -1.68
N LEU A 219 2.76 50.93 -1.34
CA LEU A 219 1.61 51.74 -0.94
C LEU A 219 1.88 52.54 0.32
N GLN A 220 2.48 51.94 1.35
CA GLN A 220 2.87 52.61 2.58
C GLN A 220 3.88 53.73 2.31
N ALA A 221 4.86 53.47 1.44
CA ALA A 221 5.82 54.49 1.04
C ALA A 221 5.15 55.67 0.29
N ALA A 222 4.19 55.39 -0.62
CA ALA A 222 3.43 56.42 -1.32
C ALA A 222 2.65 57.32 -0.34
N VAL A 223 1.98 56.71 0.66
CA VAL A 223 1.30 57.46 1.73
C VAL A 223 2.28 58.31 2.55
N GLY A 224 3.47 57.77 2.86
CA GLY A 224 4.52 58.52 3.56
C GLY A 224 5.00 59.74 2.78
N VAL A 225 5.17 59.60 1.46
CA VAL A 225 5.54 60.72 0.57
C VAL A 225 4.42 61.78 0.52
N LEU A 226 3.15 61.37 0.45
CA LEU A 226 2.02 62.29 0.46
C LEU A 226 1.95 63.13 1.72
N ARG A 227 2.23 62.53 2.87
CA ARG A 227 2.24 63.23 4.17
C ARG A 227 3.34 64.30 4.22
N GLN A 228 4.48 64.08 3.57
CA GLN A 228 5.61 64.99 3.55
C GLN A 228 5.52 66.03 2.42
N SER A 229 4.89 65.70 1.30
CA SER A 229 4.81 66.56 0.12
C SER A 229 3.43 66.47 -0.55
N PRO A 230 2.42 67.20 -0.04
CA PRO A 230 1.06 67.21 -0.59
C PRO A 230 0.97 67.62 -2.08
N ALA A 231 1.93 68.37 -2.57
CA ALA A 231 2.00 68.78 -3.98
C ALA A 231 2.17 67.60 -4.95
N LYS A 232 2.56 66.40 -4.48
CA LYS A 232 2.72 65.21 -5.29
C LYS A 232 1.44 64.33 -5.33
N LEU A 233 0.27 64.85 -4.90
CA LEU A 233 -0.95 64.11 -4.74
C LEU A 233 -1.32 63.33 -5.99
N GLY A 234 -1.40 63.91 -7.17
CA GLY A 234 -1.83 63.21 -8.41
C GLY A 234 -0.93 62.03 -8.77
N SER A 235 0.41 62.27 -8.81
CA SER A 235 1.35 61.20 -9.18
C SER A 235 1.40 60.05 -8.19
N MET A 236 1.12 60.33 -6.91
CA MET A 236 1.08 59.28 -5.88
C MET A 236 -0.25 58.52 -5.90
N LEU A 237 -1.38 59.16 -6.18
CA LEU A 237 -2.65 58.50 -6.40
C LEU A 237 -2.55 57.51 -7.58
N ASP A 238 -2.08 58.00 -8.76
CA ASP A 238 -1.88 57.14 -9.92
C ASP A 238 -0.98 55.92 -9.62
N ARG A 239 0.02 56.11 -8.76
CA ARG A 239 0.90 55.04 -8.33
C ARG A 239 0.19 54.04 -7.39
N MET A 240 -0.62 54.56 -6.48
CA MET A 240 -1.41 53.73 -5.55
C MET A 240 -2.46 52.91 -6.32
N ASP A 241 -3.15 53.53 -7.26
CA ASP A 241 -4.15 52.82 -8.09
C ASP A 241 -3.51 51.66 -8.85
N ARG A 242 -2.35 51.88 -9.48
CA ARG A 242 -1.60 50.78 -10.14
C ARG A 242 -1.15 49.69 -9.18
N GLU A 243 -0.80 50.00 -7.94
CA GLU A 243 -0.44 48.95 -6.98
C GLU A 243 -1.67 48.21 -6.46
N VAL A 244 -2.84 48.85 -6.35
CA VAL A 244 -4.13 48.19 -6.01
C VAL A 244 -4.56 47.27 -7.12
N GLU A 245 -4.53 47.70 -8.40
CA GLU A 245 -4.85 46.83 -9.54
C GLU A 245 -3.94 45.61 -9.64
N ARG A 246 -2.64 45.76 -9.32
CA ARG A 246 -1.70 44.64 -9.24
C ARG A 246 -2.06 43.66 -8.12
N LEU A 247 -2.44 44.19 -6.95
CA LEU A 247 -2.87 43.34 -5.85
C LEU A 247 -4.14 42.54 -6.19
N ASP A 248 -5.12 43.20 -6.84
CA ASP A 248 -6.35 42.55 -7.27
C ASP A 248 -6.07 41.43 -8.28
N THR A 249 -5.20 41.68 -9.26
CA THR A 249 -4.73 40.68 -10.22
C THR A 249 -4.06 39.51 -9.52
N LEU A 250 -3.16 39.75 -8.57
CA LEU A 250 -2.46 38.71 -7.81
C LEU A 250 -3.45 37.83 -7.05
N VAL A 251 -4.39 38.47 -6.33
CA VAL A 251 -5.43 37.74 -5.56
C VAL A 251 -6.27 36.89 -6.50
N GLY A 252 -6.70 37.42 -7.66
CA GLY A 252 -7.46 36.69 -8.67
C GLY A 252 -6.71 35.47 -9.22
N GLU A 253 -5.41 35.64 -9.53
CA GLU A 253 -4.55 34.53 -9.99
C GLU A 253 -4.36 33.44 -8.91
N VAL A 254 -4.11 33.86 -7.65
CA VAL A 254 -3.98 32.94 -6.51
C VAL A 254 -5.27 32.15 -6.27
N LEU A 255 -6.42 32.83 -6.28
CA LEU A 255 -7.72 32.16 -6.11
C LEU A 255 -8.02 31.18 -7.25
N THR A 256 -7.66 31.53 -8.48
CA THR A 256 -7.80 30.65 -9.65
C THR A 256 -6.91 29.40 -9.48
N LEU A 257 -5.64 29.59 -9.13
CA LEU A 257 -4.71 28.48 -8.89
C LEU A 257 -5.18 27.59 -7.73
N ALA A 258 -5.64 28.21 -6.63
CA ALA A 258 -6.16 27.45 -5.48
C ALA A 258 -7.39 26.61 -5.84
N ARG A 259 -8.32 27.14 -6.65
CA ARG A 259 -9.48 26.38 -7.16
C ARG A 259 -9.05 25.24 -8.07
N LEU A 260 -8.08 25.45 -8.94
CA LEU A 260 -7.55 24.44 -9.83
C LEU A 260 -6.84 23.31 -9.06
N THR A 261 -6.08 23.64 -8.03
CA THR A 261 -5.34 22.67 -7.21
C THR A 261 -6.25 21.89 -6.26
N ALA A 262 -7.17 22.59 -5.55
CA ALA A 262 -8.10 21.94 -4.62
C ALA A 262 -9.23 21.18 -5.34
N GLY A 263 -9.54 21.56 -6.55
CA GLY A 263 -10.69 21.07 -7.30
C GLY A 263 -10.44 19.84 -8.16
N SER A 264 -9.32 19.11 -8.00
CA SER A 264 -9.09 17.85 -8.72
C SER A 264 -10.19 16.81 -8.48
N SER A 265 -10.97 16.95 -7.41
CA SER A 265 -12.12 16.11 -7.06
C SER A 265 -13.48 16.69 -7.49
N LEU A 266 -13.55 17.96 -7.94
CA LEU A 266 -14.79 18.56 -8.38
C LEU A 266 -14.92 18.41 -9.89
N PRO A 267 -16.10 18.01 -10.42
CA PRO A 267 -16.31 17.93 -11.86
C PRO A 267 -16.15 19.31 -12.50
N LEU A 268 -15.52 19.35 -13.69
CA LEU A 268 -15.45 20.54 -14.52
C LEU A 268 -16.87 20.94 -14.97
N LYS A 269 -17.13 22.24 -14.99
CA LYS A 269 -18.35 22.77 -15.59
C LYS A 269 -18.15 22.91 -17.10
N THR A 270 -18.11 21.79 -17.79
CA THR A 270 -17.84 21.76 -19.22
C THR A 270 -19.04 22.21 -20.02
N GLN A 271 -18.74 22.90 -21.11
CA GLN A 271 -19.67 23.24 -22.20
C GLN A 271 -18.98 23.03 -23.56
N THR A 272 -19.75 22.85 -24.60
CA THR A 272 -19.17 22.75 -25.95
C THR A 272 -18.72 24.12 -26.40
N VAL A 273 -17.43 24.33 -26.57
CA VAL A 273 -16.80 25.58 -27.02
C VAL A 273 -15.97 25.30 -28.26
N ASP A 274 -16.02 26.21 -29.22
CA ASP A 274 -15.07 26.23 -30.32
C ASP A 274 -13.78 26.91 -29.86
N VAL A 275 -12.75 26.07 -29.60
CA VAL A 275 -11.48 26.54 -29.03
C VAL A 275 -10.69 27.36 -30.05
N ILE A 276 -10.88 27.15 -31.34
CA ILE A 276 -10.22 27.93 -32.40
C ILE A 276 -10.84 29.34 -32.49
N GLU A 277 -12.16 29.45 -32.37
CA GLU A 277 -12.84 30.75 -32.30
C GLU A 277 -12.36 31.54 -31.08
N LEU A 278 -12.31 30.90 -29.92
CA LEU A 278 -11.78 31.48 -28.68
C LEU A 278 -10.32 31.94 -28.82
N LEU A 279 -9.47 31.13 -29.46
CA LEU A 279 -8.07 31.50 -29.74
C LEU A 279 -7.97 32.73 -30.65
N ASN A 280 -8.83 32.82 -31.70
CA ASN A 280 -8.83 33.95 -32.60
C ASN A 280 -9.26 35.26 -31.94
N GLU A 281 -10.21 35.20 -30.98
CA GLU A 281 -10.58 36.36 -30.14
C GLU A 281 -9.38 36.88 -29.34
N ILE A 282 -8.70 35.97 -28.62
CA ILE A 282 -7.54 36.33 -27.80
C ILE A 282 -6.35 36.81 -28.66
N LEU A 283 -6.19 36.26 -29.86
CA LEU A 283 -5.16 36.72 -30.81
C LEU A 283 -5.43 38.15 -31.30
N GLY A 284 -6.68 38.56 -31.43
CA GLY A 284 -7.04 39.97 -31.73
C GLY A 284 -6.58 40.94 -30.65
N ASP A 285 -6.83 40.61 -29.38
CA ASP A 285 -6.40 41.41 -28.23
C ASP A 285 -4.89 41.41 -28.10
N ALA A 286 -4.24 40.24 -28.24
CA ALA A 286 -2.78 40.13 -28.18
C ALA A 286 -2.08 40.90 -29.31
N ALA A 287 -2.65 40.94 -30.52
CA ALA A 287 -2.12 41.71 -31.65
C ALA A 287 -2.15 43.20 -31.36
N PHE A 288 -3.22 43.68 -30.73
CA PHE A 288 -3.32 45.12 -30.34
C PHE A 288 -2.23 45.48 -29.29
N GLU A 289 -2.02 44.62 -28.29
CA GLU A 289 -0.96 44.81 -27.27
C GLU A 289 0.45 44.75 -27.90
N ALA A 290 0.66 43.80 -28.83
CA ALA A 290 1.93 43.59 -29.53
C ALA A 290 2.30 44.78 -30.42
N GLN A 291 1.30 45.41 -31.06
CA GLN A 291 1.53 46.60 -31.91
C GLN A 291 2.19 47.75 -31.17
N ALA A 292 1.87 47.95 -29.89
CA ALA A 292 2.48 49.00 -29.07
C ALA A 292 4.00 48.76 -28.83
N ARG A 293 4.51 47.58 -29.11
CA ARG A 293 5.91 47.15 -28.99
C ARG A 293 6.57 46.87 -30.33
N GLU A 294 5.90 47.17 -31.44
CA GLU A 294 6.35 46.88 -32.80
C GLU A 294 6.63 45.38 -33.02
N VAL A 295 5.88 44.51 -32.32
CA VAL A 295 5.93 43.05 -32.45
C VAL A 295 4.81 42.60 -33.41
N SER A 296 5.17 41.75 -34.37
CA SER A 296 4.18 41.14 -35.27
C SER A 296 3.77 39.75 -34.78
N ILE A 297 2.49 39.39 -34.94
CA ILE A 297 1.98 38.04 -34.68
C ILE A 297 1.64 37.39 -36.02
N THR A 298 2.34 36.26 -36.30
CA THR A 298 2.06 35.44 -37.48
C THR A 298 1.22 34.23 -37.06
N THR A 299 0.07 34.05 -37.68
CA THR A 299 -0.87 32.99 -37.33
C THR A 299 -1.03 31.98 -38.46
N SER A 300 -1.05 30.70 -38.08
CA SER A 300 -1.47 29.57 -38.91
C SER A 300 -2.55 28.82 -38.13
N VAL A 301 -3.74 29.43 -38.06
CA VAL A 301 -4.84 28.98 -37.21
C VAL A 301 -6.06 28.88 -38.11
N ASP A 302 -6.39 27.67 -38.56
CA ASP A 302 -7.51 27.40 -39.47
C ASP A 302 -8.41 26.28 -38.94
N GLY A 303 -9.68 26.34 -39.31
CA GLY A 303 -10.65 25.26 -39.03
C GLY A 303 -11.57 25.53 -37.85
N ILE A 304 -12.16 24.47 -37.35
CA ILE A 304 -13.11 24.43 -36.23
C ILE A 304 -12.74 23.27 -35.30
N PHE A 305 -12.58 23.53 -34.03
CA PHE A 305 -12.39 22.49 -33.06
C PHE A 305 -13.30 22.68 -31.86
N ARG A 306 -14.41 21.95 -31.86
CA ARG A 306 -15.35 21.95 -30.72
C ARG A 306 -14.96 20.92 -29.69
N ALA A 307 -14.77 21.39 -28.46
CA ALA A 307 -14.41 20.55 -27.31
C ALA A 307 -15.34 20.79 -26.13
N GLU A 308 -15.50 19.78 -25.28
CA GLU A 308 -16.21 19.92 -24.01
C GLU A 308 -15.26 20.43 -22.95
N VAL A 309 -15.28 21.73 -22.68
CA VAL A 309 -14.33 22.40 -21.82
C VAL A 309 -15.02 23.43 -20.90
N GLU A 310 -14.37 23.77 -19.80
CA GLU A 310 -14.72 24.95 -19.01
C GLU A 310 -14.09 26.17 -19.70
N GLY A 311 -14.91 26.89 -20.50
CA GLY A 311 -14.44 27.93 -21.42
C GLY A 311 -13.59 29.02 -20.76
N GLU A 312 -13.98 29.47 -19.55
CA GLU A 312 -13.22 30.48 -18.78
C GLU A 312 -11.80 30.01 -18.47
N LEU A 313 -11.61 28.75 -18.12
CA LEU A 313 -10.28 28.21 -17.80
C LEU A 313 -9.40 28.09 -19.05
N ILE A 314 -9.98 27.69 -20.18
CA ILE A 314 -9.26 27.59 -21.45
C ILE A 314 -8.90 28.99 -21.95
N TYR A 315 -9.84 29.96 -21.89
CA TYR A 315 -9.57 31.36 -22.21
C TYR A 315 -8.36 31.88 -21.45
N ARG A 316 -8.37 31.77 -20.11
CA ARG A 316 -7.26 32.20 -19.25
C ARG A 316 -5.94 31.49 -19.57
N ALA A 317 -5.99 30.18 -19.89
CA ALA A 317 -4.79 29.43 -20.25
C ALA A 317 -4.16 29.96 -21.54
N LEU A 318 -4.96 30.20 -22.57
CA LEU A 318 -4.51 30.74 -23.86
C LEU A 318 -4.03 32.18 -23.72
N GLU A 319 -4.79 33.03 -23.04
CA GLU A 319 -4.44 34.43 -22.74
C GLU A 319 -3.09 34.51 -22.02
N ASN A 320 -2.88 33.71 -20.99
CA ASN A 320 -1.61 33.69 -20.25
C ASN A 320 -0.41 33.36 -21.13
N VAL A 321 -0.54 32.38 -22.05
CA VAL A 321 0.55 32.01 -22.95
C VAL A 321 0.83 33.11 -23.97
N LEU A 322 -0.21 33.66 -24.59
CA LEU A 322 -0.06 34.74 -25.58
C LEU A 322 0.48 36.00 -24.94
N ARG A 323 -0.07 36.44 -23.81
CA ARG A 323 0.44 37.61 -23.06
C ARG A 323 1.89 37.42 -22.59
N ASN A 324 2.25 36.17 -22.19
CA ASN A 324 3.64 35.86 -21.85
C ASN A 324 4.56 36.02 -23.08
N ALA A 325 4.16 35.52 -24.24
CA ALA A 325 4.89 35.65 -25.49
C ALA A 325 5.06 37.12 -25.89
N VAL A 326 3.97 37.93 -25.89
CA VAL A 326 4.03 39.38 -26.22
C VAL A 326 4.95 40.12 -25.26
N LYS A 327 4.95 39.79 -23.98
CA LYS A 327 5.71 40.46 -22.95
C LYS A 327 7.20 40.16 -23.01
N HIS A 328 7.60 38.93 -23.31
CA HIS A 328 8.98 38.47 -23.25
C HIS A 328 9.68 38.44 -24.61
N THR A 329 8.96 38.56 -25.71
CA THR A 329 9.56 38.68 -27.04
C THR A 329 10.37 39.96 -27.17
N ALA A 330 11.40 39.95 -27.99
CA ALA A 330 12.19 41.13 -28.29
C ALA A 330 11.36 42.20 -29.06
N GLU A 331 11.67 43.46 -28.89
CA GLU A 331 11.08 44.53 -29.71
C GLU A 331 11.46 44.32 -31.18
N HIS A 332 10.60 44.74 -32.12
CA HIS A 332 10.77 44.60 -33.56
C HIS A 332 10.93 43.14 -34.04
N SER A 333 10.40 42.18 -33.32
CA SER A 333 10.45 40.75 -33.62
C SER A 333 9.08 40.17 -33.95
N HIS A 334 8.95 38.85 -34.03
CA HIS A 334 7.69 38.22 -34.31
C HIS A 334 7.38 37.07 -33.35
N ILE A 335 6.10 36.85 -33.14
CA ILE A 335 5.53 35.67 -32.44
C ILE A 335 4.84 34.82 -33.48
N SER A 336 5.09 33.49 -33.48
CA SER A 336 4.38 32.58 -34.34
C SER A 336 3.39 31.75 -33.52
N VAL A 337 2.16 31.67 -34.01
CA VAL A 337 1.09 30.87 -33.41
C VAL A 337 0.58 29.89 -34.47
N SER A 338 0.73 28.60 -34.22
CA SER A 338 0.21 27.53 -35.08
C SER A 338 -0.77 26.66 -34.32
N CYS A 339 -1.79 26.18 -35.05
CA CYS A 339 -2.85 25.35 -34.54
C CYS A 339 -3.05 24.15 -35.45
N GLU A 340 -2.94 22.96 -34.91
CA GLU A 340 -3.19 21.70 -35.62
C GLU A 340 -4.38 20.99 -34.99
N ALA A 341 -5.52 20.92 -35.75
CA ALA A 341 -6.70 20.23 -35.27
C ALA A 341 -6.77 18.81 -35.85
N ALA A 342 -6.55 17.81 -35.01
CA ALA A 342 -6.82 16.42 -35.31
C ALA A 342 -8.22 16.01 -34.83
N ALA A 343 -8.70 14.81 -35.20
CA ALA A 343 -10.04 14.37 -34.86
C ALA A 343 -10.38 14.46 -33.36
N GLU A 344 -9.44 14.05 -32.51
CA GLU A 344 -9.64 13.93 -31.05
C GLU A 344 -8.77 14.90 -30.24
N ARG A 345 -7.91 15.66 -30.86
CA ARG A 345 -6.92 16.53 -30.16
C ARG A 345 -6.65 17.80 -30.95
N LEU A 346 -6.52 18.88 -30.21
CA LEU A 346 -6.06 20.17 -30.70
C LEU A 346 -4.64 20.42 -30.14
N THR A 347 -3.70 20.76 -30.99
CA THR A 347 -2.35 21.17 -30.60
C THR A 347 -2.16 22.64 -30.98
N ILE A 348 -1.92 23.49 -29.98
CA ILE A 348 -1.65 24.91 -30.15
C ILE A 348 -0.19 25.13 -29.77
N ARG A 349 0.59 25.74 -30.65
CA ARG A 349 1.97 26.12 -30.39
C ARG A 349 2.16 27.61 -30.52
N VAL A 350 2.71 28.23 -29.47
CA VAL A 350 3.07 29.64 -29.45
C VAL A 350 4.59 29.73 -29.27
N THR A 351 5.26 30.40 -30.21
CA THR A 351 6.72 30.56 -30.21
C THR A 351 7.07 32.04 -30.24
N ASP A 352 7.82 32.50 -29.25
CA ASP A 352 8.35 33.84 -29.15
C ASP A 352 9.83 33.94 -29.57
N GLN A 353 10.31 35.15 -29.74
CA GLN A 353 11.72 35.46 -30.00
C GLN A 353 12.35 36.23 -28.83
N GLY A 354 11.96 35.85 -27.60
CA GLY A 354 12.56 36.41 -26.40
C GLY A 354 13.93 35.80 -26.07
N PRO A 355 14.46 36.07 -24.87
CA PRO A 355 15.74 35.55 -24.44
C PRO A 355 15.68 34.03 -24.18
N GLY A 356 14.47 33.41 -24.15
CA GLY A 356 14.26 32.03 -23.79
C GLY A 356 14.49 31.80 -22.28
N VAL A 357 14.72 30.57 -21.91
CA VAL A 357 15.01 30.14 -20.53
C VAL A 357 16.11 29.08 -20.53
N GLY A 358 16.74 28.84 -19.40
CA GLY A 358 17.70 27.74 -19.26
C GLY A 358 17.04 26.37 -19.50
N ARG A 359 17.79 25.39 -20.04
CA ARG A 359 17.27 24.03 -20.25
C ARG A 359 16.77 23.37 -18.95
N ASP A 360 17.41 23.70 -17.84
CA ASP A 360 17.04 23.26 -16.49
C ASP A 360 15.79 23.98 -15.94
N GLU A 361 15.35 25.04 -16.61
CA GLU A 361 14.17 25.83 -16.21
C GLU A 361 12.89 25.46 -16.97
N LEU A 362 12.97 24.70 -18.09
CA LEU A 362 11.82 24.37 -18.94
C LEU A 362 10.63 23.76 -18.18
N GLU A 363 10.88 22.89 -17.22
CA GLU A 363 9.82 22.34 -16.34
C GLU A 363 9.45 23.30 -15.20
N ARG A 364 10.39 24.10 -14.75
CA ARG A 364 10.19 25.00 -13.61
C ARG A 364 9.35 26.21 -13.93
N ILE A 365 9.33 26.68 -15.19
CA ILE A 365 8.51 27.83 -15.59
C ILE A 365 7.00 27.61 -15.39
N PHE A 366 6.56 26.36 -15.26
CA PHE A 366 5.17 25.99 -14.95
C PHE A 366 4.90 25.86 -13.45
N GLN A 367 5.90 26.07 -12.58
CA GLN A 367 5.70 26.11 -11.14
C GLN A 367 5.20 27.48 -10.71
N PRO A 368 4.30 27.57 -9.71
CA PRO A 368 3.85 28.85 -9.18
C PRO A 368 5.02 29.73 -8.76
N PHE A 369 4.91 31.04 -8.99
CA PHE A 369 5.90 32.05 -8.67
C PHE A 369 7.28 31.85 -9.31
N SER A 370 7.39 30.94 -10.27
CA SER A 370 8.64 30.76 -11.00
C SER A 370 8.88 31.92 -11.96
N ARG A 371 10.09 32.52 -11.87
CA ARG A 371 10.57 33.56 -12.78
C ARG A 371 11.93 33.11 -13.31
N GLY A 372 12.20 33.31 -14.61
CA GLY A 372 13.51 33.06 -15.15
C GLY A 372 14.57 33.94 -14.45
N LYS A 373 15.81 33.48 -14.42
CA LYS A 373 16.93 34.15 -13.72
C LYS A 373 17.17 35.59 -14.21
N ASP A 374 16.82 35.88 -15.47
CA ASP A 374 17.02 37.19 -16.11
C ASP A 374 15.71 37.99 -16.20
N ALA A 375 14.66 37.63 -15.46
CA ALA A 375 13.37 38.34 -15.52
C ALA A 375 13.46 39.73 -14.93
N VAL A 376 12.98 40.71 -15.72
CA VAL A 376 12.88 42.11 -15.26
C VAL A 376 11.95 42.20 -14.04
N PRO A 377 12.31 42.91 -12.96
CA PRO A 377 11.57 42.91 -11.69
C PRO A 377 10.10 43.38 -11.74
N ARG A 378 9.60 43.84 -12.87
CA ARG A 378 8.24 44.38 -13.07
C ARG A 378 7.29 43.42 -13.83
N SER A 379 7.70 42.24 -14.14
CA SER A 379 7.06 41.40 -15.17
C SER A 379 6.10 40.31 -14.67
N GLY A 380 5.19 40.58 -13.73
CA GLY A 380 4.15 39.65 -13.29
C GLY A 380 4.58 38.71 -12.17
N TYR A 381 3.64 37.90 -11.66
CA TYR A 381 3.85 37.14 -10.43
C TYR A 381 4.35 35.71 -10.68
N GLY A 382 4.45 35.27 -11.96
CA GLY A 382 4.87 33.91 -12.28
C GLY A 382 3.81 32.85 -12.02
N LEU A 383 2.54 33.24 -12.03
CA LEU A 383 1.40 32.34 -11.83
C LEU A 383 0.74 31.93 -13.15
N GLY A 384 0.84 32.73 -14.21
CA GLY A 384 0.09 32.50 -15.46
C GLY A 384 0.36 31.14 -16.11
N LEU A 385 1.65 30.74 -16.26
CA LEU A 385 1.99 29.44 -16.84
C LEU A 385 1.62 28.26 -15.91
N ALA A 386 1.66 28.45 -14.60
CA ALA A 386 1.18 27.46 -13.65
C ALA A 386 -0.34 27.26 -13.76
N ILE A 387 -1.10 28.34 -13.90
CA ILE A 387 -2.55 28.30 -14.16
C ILE A 387 -2.83 27.61 -15.50
N THR A 388 -2.07 27.94 -16.54
CA THR A 388 -2.17 27.29 -17.86
C THR A 388 -2.00 25.78 -17.76
N ARG A 389 -0.94 25.32 -17.11
CA ARG A 389 -0.67 23.90 -16.92
C ARG A 389 -1.80 23.20 -16.19
N GLN A 390 -2.24 23.73 -15.06
CA GLN A 390 -3.31 23.16 -14.27
C GLN A 390 -4.65 23.13 -15.03
N ALA A 391 -4.97 24.19 -15.78
CA ALA A 391 -6.20 24.26 -16.57
C ALA A 391 -6.20 23.20 -17.67
N ILE A 392 -5.12 23.08 -18.45
CA ILE A 392 -5.02 22.11 -19.55
C ILE A 392 -4.99 20.66 -19.01
N GLU A 393 -4.20 20.38 -17.95
CA GLU A 393 -4.12 19.06 -17.34
C GLU A 393 -5.46 18.61 -16.74
N ARG A 394 -6.24 19.52 -16.16
CA ARG A 394 -7.61 19.20 -15.68
C ARG A 394 -8.56 18.79 -16.80
N HIS A 395 -8.34 19.26 -18.01
CA HIS A 395 -9.09 18.85 -19.19
C HIS A 395 -8.52 17.57 -19.84
N GLY A 396 -7.50 16.91 -19.21
CA GLY A 396 -6.84 15.73 -19.75
C GLY A 396 -5.84 16.03 -20.86
N GLY A 397 -5.49 17.30 -21.01
CA GLY A 397 -4.47 17.77 -21.95
C GLY A 397 -3.05 17.74 -21.38
N ARG A 398 -2.11 18.27 -22.15
CA ARG A 398 -0.70 18.40 -21.75
C ARG A 398 -0.14 19.75 -22.18
N VAL A 399 0.83 20.26 -21.38
CA VAL A 399 1.57 21.48 -21.71
C VAL A 399 3.05 21.18 -21.60
N HIS A 400 3.82 21.60 -22.57
CA HIS A 400 5.29 21.51 -22.53
C HIS A 400 5.93 22.72 -23.18
N ALA A 401 7.15 22.99 -22.77
CA ALA A 401 8.00 24.06 -23.28
C ALA A 401 9.22 23.49 -23.98
N ALA A 402 9.66 24.15 -25.02
CA ALA A 402 10.87 23.80 -25.77
C ALA A 402 11.64 25.05 -26.16
N LEU A 403 12.95 24.89 -26.42
CA LEU A 403 13.82 25.93 -26.95
C LEU A 403 13.98 25.70 -28.47
N PRO A 404 13.40 26.59 -29.31
CA PRO A 404 13.63 26.55 -30.76
C PRO A 404 15.10 26.80 -31.10
N GLU A 405 15.58 26.26 -32.23
CA GLU A 405 16.95 26.52 -32.73
C GLU A 405 17.18 27.99 -33.02
N ALA A 406 16.13 28.72 -33.43
CA ALA A 406 16.18 30.16 -33.69
C ALA A 406 16.20 31.03 -32.42
N GLY A 407 16.21 30.44 -31.23
CA GLY A 407 16.11 31.17 -29.96
C GLY A 407 14.65 31.36 -29.53
N GLY A 408 14.47 31.98 -28.33
CA GLY A 408 13.15 32.21 -27.74
C GLY A 408 12.61 31.00 -26.98
N LEU A 409 11.29 30.98 -26.75
CA LEU A 409 10.56 29.94 -26.05
C LEU A 409 9.36 29.47 -26.88
N ALA A 410 9.18 28.18 -27.02
CA ALA A 410 8.00 27.59 -27.61
C ALA A 410 7.17 26.89 -26.55
N ILE A 411 5.91 27.28 -26.37
CA ILE A 411 4.95 26.64 -25.49
C ILE A 411 3.93 25.91 -26.36
N THR A 412 3.75 24.62 -26.10
CA THR A 412 2.81 23.77 -26.81
C THR A 412 1.73 23.29 -25.84
N LEU A 413 0.48 23.50 -26.22
CA LEU A 413 -0.71 23.08 -25.50
C LEU A 413 -1.40 21.98 -26.30
N GLU A 414 -1.67 20.84 -25.68
CA GLU A 414 -2.44 19.74 -26.26
C GLU A 414 -3.75 19.60 -25.50
N LEU A 415 -4.87 19.74 -26.19
CA LEU A 415 -6.21 19.68 -25.61
C LEU A 415 -7.02 18.55 -26.25
N PRO A 416 -7.55 17.57 -25.51
CA PRO A 416 -8.44 16.57 -26.07
C PRO A 416 -9.83 17.15 -26.32
N ARG A 417 -10.59 16.56 -27.25
CA ARG A 417 -11.94 16.96 -27.55
C ARG A 417 -12.91 16.77 -26.38
N ARG A 418 -12.65 15.76 -25.57
CA ARG A 418 -13.38 15.48 -24.33
C ARG A 418 -12.42 15.34 -23.18
N PRO A 419 -12.74 15.86 -22.00
CA PRO A 419 -11.88 15.72 -20.84
C PRO A 419 -11.78 14.23 -20.46
N THR A 420 -10.56 13.73 -20.39
CA THR A 420 -10.28 12.41 -19.80
C THR A 420 -10.08 12.56 -18.29
N PRO A 421 -10.62 11.64 -17.45
CA PRO A 421 -10.41 11.72 -16.01
C PRO A 421 -8.93 11.79 -15.69
N TYR A 422 -8.55 12.75 -14.85
CA TYR A 422 -7.18 12.92 -14.35
C TYR A 422 -6.71 11.62 -13.68
N GLY A 423 -5.73 10.94 -14.27
CA GLY A 423 -5.18 9.68 -13.74
C GLY A 423 -5.32 8.44 -14.63
N ALA A 424 -6.09 8.47 -15.72
CA ALA A 424 -6.26 7.32 -16.60
C ALA A 424 -5.10 7.08 -17.61
N GLY A 425 -4.12 8.00 -17.67
CA GLY A 425 -3.04 7.96 -18.66
C GLY A 425 -1.72 7.33 -18.21
N GLY A 426 -1.64 6.72 -17.01
CA GLY A 426 -0.38 6.23 -16.42
C GLY A 426 0.02 4.79 -16.73
N ASP A 427 -0.80 3.99 -17.40
CA ASP A 427 -0.58 2.52 -17.46
C ASP A 427 -0.25 1.94 -18.85
N GLU A 428 -0.14 2.76 -19.90
CA GLU A 428 0.17 2.24 -21.25
C GLU A 428 1.68 2.00 -21.52
N SER A 429 2.59 2.35 -20.63
CA SER A 429 4.04 2.16 -20.82
C SER A 429 4.64 0.91 -20.15
N ARG A 430 3.81 0.03 -19.52
CA ARG A 430 4.30 -1.20 -18.85
C ARG A 430 4.03 -2.52 -19.59
N SER A 431 3.54 -2.48 -20.82
CA SER A 431 3.36 -3.69 -21.63
C SER A 431 4.05 -3.56 -23.00
N ARG A 432 5.37 -3.48 -23.01
CA ARG A 432 6.22 -3.93 -24.13
C ARG A 432 7.59 -4.32 -23.62
#